data_fd9ff0b6484de34a9174ed0a3b099abf
#
_entry.id   fd9ff0b6484de34a9174ed0a3b099abf
#
_cell.length_a   1.000
_cell.length_b   1.000
_cell.length_c   1.000
_cell.angle_alpha   90.00
_cell.angle_beta   90.00
_cell.angle_gamma   90.00
#
_symmetry.space_group_name_H-M   'P 1'
#
loop_
_entity.id
_entity.type
_entity.pdbx_description
1 polymer ?
#
loop_
_entity_poly.entity_id
_entity_poly.type
_entity_poly.pdbx_seq_one_letter_code
_entity_poly.pdbx_strand_id
1 'polypeptide(L)'
;MREQLVFLLQLQQSDVKVRELETAATQLPAKLDPLRRDLAKLQTMLDAERAKLAETDNWRKQQQELIDRERDALKTAQSKLQASKNTKEFGAATREVENKRKSISDRESELKKVSEASTSSTAQLEARGKDVDGVRSELTNSEAAMADQLNNLREQLAEAKAARDAARGNVAAQWLKIYDTLAAKRGFAVAPVIKGVCQGCHMALPPQLNNILARMESIETCPRCGRLVYRKELLEPKADEPKADDSKPA
;
A
#
# COMPACT_ATOMS: atom_id res chain seq x y z
N MET A 1 20.99 -23.13 36.72
CA MET A 1 20.07 -23.54 35.63
C MET A 1 18.84 -22.63 35.57
N ARG A 2 18.16 -22.33 36.68
CA ARG A 2 17.00 -21.43 36.71
C ARG A 2 17.31 -20.04 36.13
N GLU A 3 18.44 -19.43 36.45
CA GLU A 3 18.88 -18.14 35.92
C GLU A 3 19.03 -18.16 34.42
N GLN A 4 19.68 -19.20 33.87
CA GLN A 4 19.84 -19.33 32.41
C GLN A 4 18.50 -19.45 31.68
N LEU A 5 17.51 -20.13 32.30
CA LEU A 5 16.17 -20.20 31.74
C LEU A 5 15.50 -18.82 31.73
N VAL A 6 15.66 -18.05 32.82
CA VAL A 6 15.14 -16.67 32.87
C VAL A 6 15.78 -15.80 31.79
N PHE A 7 17.10 -15.87 31.61
CA PHE A 7 17.80 -15.13 30.53
C PHE A 7 17.35 -15.55 29.13
N LEU A 8 17.12 -16.84 28.91
CA LEU A 8 16.56 -17.34 27.64
C LEU A 8 15.15 -16.83 27.38
N LEU A 9 14.33 -16.72 28.39
CA LEU A 9 12.98 -16.16 28.27
C LEU A 9 13.01 -14.66 28.00
N GLN A 10 13.88 -13.91 28.69
CA GLN A 10 14.09 -12.48 28.43
C GLN A 10 14.59 -12.24 27.00
N LEU A 11 15.56 -13.05 26.54
CA LEU A 11 16.04 -13.01 25.16
C LEU A 11 14.91 -13.26 24.16
N GLN A 12 14.08 -14.29 24.42
CA GLN A 12 12.94 -14.60 23.56
C GLN A 12 11.91 -13.49 23.51
N GLN A 13 11.59 -12.87 24.65
CA GLN A 13 10.68 -11.70 24.68
C GLN A 13 11.24 -10.53 23.86
N SER A 14 12.54 -10.25 24.00
CA SER A 14 13.20 -9.21 23.22
C SER A 14 13.20 -9.54 21.71
N ASP A 15 13.46 -10.79 21.33
CA ASP A 15 13.38 -11.23 19.93
C ASP A 15 11.98 -11.11 19.34
N VAL A 16 10.93 -11.41 20.12
CA VAL A 16 9.54 -11.24 19.69
C VAL A 16 9.27 -9.76 19.44
N LYS A 17 9.65 -8.89 20.39
CA LYS A 17 9.48 -7.44 20.26
C LYS A 17 10.20 -6.87 19.04
N VAL A 18 11.45 -7.29 18.79
CA VAL A 18 12.21 -6.89 17.60
C VAL A 18 11.49 -7.29 16.33
N ARG A 19 11.01 -8.54 16.22
CA ARG A 19 10.28 -9.00 15.02
C ARG A 19 8.95 -8.27 14.81
N GLU A 20 8.22 -7.98 15.87
CA GLU A 20 6.98 -7.21 15.79
C GLU A 20 7.24 -5.81 15.26
N LEU A 21 8.27 -5.12 15.78
CA LEU A 21 8.66 -3.80 15.32
C LEU A 21 9.21 -3.80 13.89
N GLU A 22 10.01 -4.79 13.50
CA GLU A 22 10.47 -4.97 12.11
C GLU A 22 9.31 -5.20 11.15
N THR A 23 8.35 -6.04 11.55
CA THR A 23 7.15 -6.30 10.75
C THR A 23 6.30 -5.03 10.62
N ALA A 24 6.09 -4.30 11.71
CA ALA A 24 5.35 -3.03 11.69
C ALA A 24 6.05 -1.99 10.79
N ALA A 25 7.37 -1.86 10.89
CA ALA A 25 8.15 -0.92 10.09
C ALA A 25 8.13 -1.24 8.59
N THR A 26 8.03 -2.52 8.22
CA THR A 26 7.93 -2.95 6.81
C THR A 26 6.50 -2.85 6.26
N GLN A 27 5.50 -3.13 7.08
CA GLN A 27 4.10 -3.10 6.64
C GLN A 27 3.53 -1.69 6.55
N LEU A 28 4.03 -0.75 7.35
CA LEU A 28 3.50 0.61 7.39
C LEU A 28 3.57 1.33 6.04
N PRO A 29 4.70 1.37 5.31
CA PRO A 29 4.77 1.98 3.98
C PRO A 29 3.90 1.27 2.95
N ALA A 30 3.78 -0.06 3.04
CA ALA A 30 3.01 -0.86 2.10
C ALA A 30 1.50 -0.53 2.12
N LYS A 31 1.00 0.09 3.19
CA LYS A 31 -0.40 0.54 3.28
C LYS A 31 -0.74 1.62 2.24
N LEU A 32 0.24 2.43 1.80
CA LEU A 32 0.04 3.48 0.80
C LEU A 32 0.20 2.98 -0.65
N ASP A 33 0.70 1.78 -0.87
CA ASP A 33 0.93 1.27 -2.22
C ASP A 33 -0.33 1.15 -3.09
N PRO A 34 -1.52 0.77 -2.55
CA PRO A 34 -2.76 0.81 -3.32
C PRO A 34 -3.08 2.23 -3.79
N LEU A 35 -3.02 3.22 -2.88
CA LEU A 35 -3.33 4.62 -3.19
C LEU A 35 -2.36 5.22 -4.22
N ARG A 36 -1.05 4.90 -4.10
CA ARG A 36 -0.05 5.29 -5.11
C ARG A 36 -0.36 4.71 -6.50
N ARG A 37 -0.76 3.44 -6.55
CA ARG A 37 -1.13 2.78 -7.82
C ARG A 37 -2.38 3.38 -8.43
N ASP A 38 -3.37 3.69 -7.62
CA ASP A 38 -4.62 4.28 -8.10
C ASP A 38 -4.40 5.72 -8.57
N LEU A 39 -3.60 6.52 -7.85
CA LEU A 39 -3.19 7.85 -8.30
C LEU A 39 -2.45 7.79 -9.65
N ALA A 40 -1.52 6.86 -9.81
CA ALA A 40 -0.79 6.69 -11.08
C ALA A 40 -1.72 6.34 -12.25
N LYS A 41 -2.73 5.47 -12.01
CA LYS A 41 -3.76 5.15 -13.03
C LYS A 41 -4.59 6.36 -13.39
N LEU A 42 -5.07 7.11 -12.39
CA LEU A 42 -5.87 8.32 -12.60
C LEU A 42 -5.10 9.37 -13.41
N GLN A 43 -3.81 9.56 -13.10
CA GLN A 43 -2.95 10.45 -13.86
C GLN A 43 -2.80 10.00 -15.32
N THR A 44 -2.53 8.71 -15.54
CA THR A 44 -2.40 8.16 -16.89
C THR A 44 -3.69 8.36 -17.72
N MET A 45 -4.85 8.14 -17.08
CA MET A 45 -6.15 8.36 -17.73
C MET A 45 -6.38 9.84 -18.05
N LEU A 46 -6.07 10.74 -17.12
CA LEU A 46 -6.20 12.18 -17.30
C LEU A 46 -5.31 12.69 -18.45
N ASP A 47 -4.07 12.20 -18.50
CA ASP A 47 -3.13 12.58 -19.57
C ASP A 47 -3.56 12.05 -20.94
N ALA A 48 -4.11 10.84 -21.01
CA ALA A 48 -4.68 10.29 -22.23
C ALA A 48 -5.92 11.08 -22.72
N GLU A 49 -6.78 11.52 -21.79
CA GLU A 49 -7.93 12.38 -22.15
C GLU A 49 -7.48 13.77 -22.60
N ARG A 50 -6.47 14.36 -21.96
CA ARG A 50 -5.85 15.62 -22.39
C ARG A 50 -5.25 15.53 -23.79
N ALA A 51 -4.57 14.44 -24.10
CA ALA A 51 -4.01 14.20 -25.43
C ALA A 51 -5.12 14.15 -26.50
N LYS A 52 -6.23 13.44 -26.25
CA LYS A 52 -7.38 13.40 -27.17
C LYS A 52 -8.03 14.77 -27.36
N LEU A 53 -8.14 15.56 -26.28
CA LEU A 53 -8.66 16.91 -26.38
C LEU A 53 -7.74 17.79 -27.24
N ALA A 54 -6.42 17.69 -27.07
CA ALA A 54 -5.44 18.41 -27.88
C ALA A 54 -5.53 18.03 -29.38
N GLU A 55 -5.72 16.75 -29.69
CA GLU A 55 -5.98 16.30 -31.08
C GLU A 55 -7.26 16.90 -31.63
N THR A 56 -8.34 16.93 -30.86
CA THR A 56 -9.61 17.54 -31.23
C THR A 56 -9.45 19.04 -31.50
N ASP A 57 -8.71 19.76 -30.68
CA ASP A 57 -8.45 21.19 -30.85
C ASP A 57 -7.59 21.46 -32.09
N ASN A 58 -6.62 20.62 -32.41
CA ASN A 58 -5.86 20.69 -33.66
C ASN A 58 -6.76 20.45 -34.87
N TRP A 59 -7.63 19.44 -34.82
CA TRP A 59 -8.61 19.20 -35.89
C TRP A 59 -9.55 20.40 -36.06
N ARG A 60 -10.06 21.00 -34.98
CA ARG A 60 -10.91 22.21 -35.05
C ARG A 60 -10.20 23.36 -35.74
N LYS A 61 -8.92 23.62 -35.42
CA LYS A 61 -8.13 24.66 -36.10
C LYS A 61 -8.01 24.39 -37.59
N GLN A 62 -7.71 23.15 -37.99
CA GLN A 62 -7.63 22.76 -39.41
C GLN A 62 -8.97 22.94 -40.13
N GLN A 63 -10.10 22.54 -39.49
CA GLN A 63 -11.42 22.74 -40.11
C GLN A 63 -11.75 24.23 -40.24
N GLN A 64 -11.42 25.06 -39.28
CA GLN A 64 -11.61 26.50 -39.39
C GLN A 64 -10.82 27.11 -40.57
N GLU A 65 -9.55 26.72 -40.74
CA GLU A 65 -8.73 27.17 -41.89
C GLU A 65 -9.34 26.72 -43.23
N LEU A 66 -9.86 25.50 -43.28
CA LEU A 66 -10.54 25.01 -44.50
C LEU A 66 -11.81 25.80 -44.82
N ILE A 67 -12.62 26.12 -43.82
CA ILE A 67 -13.82 26.96 -43.94
C ILE A 67 -13.42 28.34 -44.49
N ASP A 68 -12.38 28.94 -43.97
CA ASP A 68 -11.93 30.25 -44.37
C ASP A 68 -11.44 30.25 -45.86
N ARG A 69 -10.70 29.22 -46.28
CA ARG A 69 -10.31 29.01 -47.67
C ARG A 69 -11.53 28.81 -48.60
N GLU A 70 -12.52 28.03 -48.16
CA GLU A 70 -13.75 27.80 -48.93
C GLU A 70 -14.60 29.08 -49.05
N ARG A 71 -14.60 29.92 -48.00
CA ARG A 71 -15.26 31.24 -48.05
C ARG A 71 -14.61 32.18 -49.08
N ASP A 72 -13.29 32.19 -49.17
CA ASP A 72 -12.60 32.98 -50.17
C ASP A 72 -12.84 32.43 -51.60
N ALA A 73 -12.84 31.10 -51.76
CA ALA A 73 -13.24 30.47 -52.99
C ALA A 73 -14.71 30.75 -53.39
N LEU A 74 -15.60 30.84 -52.39
CA LEU A 74 -17.01 31.25 -52.60
C LEU A 74 -17.09 32.69 -53.15
N LYS A 75 -16.34 33.63 -52.56
CA LYS A 75 -16.26 35.03 -53.05
C LYS A 75 -15.83 35.06 -54.52
N THR A 76 -14.82 34.25 -54.87
CA THR A 76 -14.33 34.15 -56.25
C THR A 76 -15.40 33.57 -57.17
N ALA A 77 -16.12 32.52 -56.75
CA ALA A 77 -17.23 31.95 -57.54
C ALA A 77 -18.41 32.92 -57.69
N GLN A 78 -18.72 33.73 -56.70
CA GLN A 78 -19.72 34.78 -56.77
C GLN A 78 -19.33 35.88 -57.81
N SER A 79 -18.06 36.28 -57.77
CA SER A 79 -17.57 37.25 -58.78
C SER A 79 -17.64 36.70 -60.21
N LYS A 80 -17.34 35.40 -60.42
CA LYS A 80 -17.52 34.73 -61.74
C LYS A 80 -19.01 34.68 -62.13
N LEU A 81 -19.91 34.39 -61.18
CA LEU A 81 -21.35 34.38 -61.43
C LEU A 81 -21.83 35.75 -61.90
N GLN A 82 -21.35 36.83 -61.27
CA GLN A 82 -21.72 38.22 -61.68
C GLN A 82 -21.16 38.60 -63.04
N ALA A 83 -20.01 38.05 -63.42
CA ALA A 83 -19.36 38.30 -64.68
C ALA A 83 -19.87 37.41 -65.85
N SER A 84 -20.77 36.48 -65.65
CA SER A 84 -21.31 35.54 -66.62
C SER A 84 -22.07 36.24 -67.71
N LYS A 85 -21.75 35.92 -68.96
CA LYS A 85 -22.32 36.56 -70.12
C LYS A 85 -23.36 35.71 -70.87
N ASN A 86 -23.48 34.45 -70.59
CA ASN A 86 -24.42 33.54 -71.22
C ASN A 86 -25.11 32.59 -70.19
N THR A 87 -26.27 32.05 -70.60
CA THR A 87 -27.13 31.22 -69.73
C THR A 87 -26.43 29.94 -69.24
N LYS A 88 -25.54 29.37 -70.08
CA LYS A 88 -24.83 28.12 -69.71
C LYS A 88 -23.76 28.39 -68.67
N GLU A 89 -22.98 29.43 -68.77
CA GLU A 89 -21.99 29.89 -67.81
C GLU A 89 -22.67 30.27 -66.45
N PHE A 90 -23.76 31.05 -66.58
CA PHE A 90 -24.55 31.44 -65.41
C PHE A 90 -25.06 30.22 -64.60
N GLY A 91 -25.64 29.24 -65.33
CA GLY A 91 -26.14 28.02 -64.63
C GLY A 91 -25.00 27.17 -64.01
N ALA A 92 -23.81 27.11 -64.60
CA ALA A 92 -22.67 26.43 -64.06
C ALA A 92 -22.12 27.15 -62.81
N ALA A 93 -21.97 28.47 -62.87
CA ALA A 93 -21.51 29.32 -61.79
C ALA A 93 -22.49 29.30 -60.57
N THR A 94 -23.81 29.29 -60.83
CA THR A 94 -24.85 29.18 -59.84
C THR A 94 -24.69 27.88 -59.07
N ARG A 95 -24.53 26.74 -59.75
CA ARG A 95 -24.31 25.43 -59.06
C ARG A 95 -23.01 25.42 -58.26
N GLU A 96 -21.95 26.04 -58.77
CA GLU A 96 -20.69 26.14 -58.01
C GLU A 96 -20.87 26.93 -56.71
N VAL A 97 -21.54 28.06 -56.74
CA VAL A 97 -21.85 28.89 -55.58
C VAL A 97 -22.71 28.13 -54.57
N GLU A 98 -23.78 27.46 -55.03
CA GLU A 98 -24.67 26.67 -54.18
C GLU A 98 -23.93 25.49 -53.48
N ASN A 99 -23.13 24.76 -54.25
CA ASN A 99 -22.34 23.65 -53.70
C ASN A 99 -21.35 24.15 -52.63
N LYS A 100 -20.65 25.28 -52.90
CA LYS A 100 -19.71 25.84 -51.91
C LYS A 100 -20.43 26.33 -50.66
N ARG A 101 -21.58 27.00 -50.81
CA ARG A 101 -22.40 27.43 -49.66
C ARG A 101 -22.83 26.24 -48.81
N LYS A 102 -23.27 25.15 -49.44
CA LYS A 102 -23.68 23.94 -48.75
C LYS A 102 -22.49 23.31 -48.01
N SER A 103 -21.33 23.15 -48.69
CA SER A 103 -20.12 22.60 -48.09
C SER A 103 -19.68 23.41 -46.84
N ILE A 104 -19.67 24.74 -46.93
CA ILE A 104 -19.35 25.63 -45.79
C ILE A 104 -20.33 25.42 -44.66
N SER A 105 -21.64 25.45 -44.94
CA SER A 105 -22.71 25.30 -43.92
C SER A 105 -22.60 23.94 -43.20
N ASP A 106 -22.37 22.86 -43.93
CA ASP A 106 -22.20 21.51 -43.38
C ASP A 106 -21.00 21.45 -42.42
N ARG A 107 -19.82 21.98 -42.87
CA ARG A 107 -18.60 22.05 -42.08
C ARG A 107 -18.75 22.93 -40.82
N GLU A 108 -19.39 24.11 -40.95
CA GLU A 108 -19.65 25.00 -39.80
C GLU A 108 -20.55 24.33 -38.77
N SER A 109 -21.58 23.60 -39.22
CA SER A 109 -22.45 22.82 -38.33
C SER A 109 -21.70 21.73 -37.58
N GLU A 110 -20.81 20.99 -38.29
CA GLU A 110 -19.98 19.97 -37.66
C GLU A 110 -18.98 20.57 -36.69
N LEU A 111 -18.28 21.64 -37.07
CA LEU A 111 -17.33 22.35 -36.23
C LEU A 111 -17.99 22.88 -34.97
N LYS A 112 -19.21 23.40 -35.07
CA LYS A 112 -20.00 23.86 -33.91
C LYS A 112 -20.26 22.72 -32.92
N LYS A 113 -20.75 21.55 -33.38
CA LYS A 113 -21.01 20.38 -32.54
C LYS A 113 -19.74 19.90 -31.81
N VAL A 114 -18.63 19.80 -32.55
CA VAL A 114 -17.35 19.39 -31.94
C VAL A 114 -16.84 20.44 -30.96
N SER A 115 -17.04 21.74 -31.24
CA SER A 115 -16.66 22.82 -30.35
C SER A 115 -17.42 22.77 -29.03
N GLU A 116 -18.74 22.55 -29.08
CA GLU A 116 -19.58 22.40 -27.88
C GLU A 116 -19.15 21.17 -27.05
N ALA A 117 -18.91 20.03 -27.70
CA ALA A 117 -18.40 18.82 -27.04
C ALA A 117 -17.01 19.04 -26.43
N SER A 118 -16.09 19.71 -27.14
CA SER A 118 -14.75 20.03 -26.64
C SER A 118 -14.82 20.92 -25.40
N THR A 119 -15.68 21.94 -25.39
CA THR A 119 -15.85 22.82 -24.23
C THR A 119 -16.36 22.04 -23.00
N SER A 120 -17.34 21.16 -23.19
CA SER A 120 -17.82 20.27 -22.11
C SER A 120 -16.73 19.34 -21.59
N SER A 121 -15.96 18.74 -22.52
CA SER A 121 -14.84 17.85 -22.15
C SER A 121 -13.74 18.60 -21.38
N THR A 122 -13.43 19.84 -21.75
CA THR A 122 -12.48 20.69 -21.05
C THR A 122 -12.89 20.91 -19.60
N ALA A 123 -14.16 21.28 -19.38
CA ALA A 123 -14.68 21.49 -18.03
C ALA A 123 -14.64 20.21 -17.17
N GLN A 124 -14.94 19.05 -17.78
CA GLN A 124 -14.85 17.77 -17.09
C GLN A 124 -13.39 17.40 -16.74
N LEU A 125 -12.45 17.65 -17.67
CA LEU A 125 -11.02 17.42 -17.43
C LEU A 125 -10.45 18.31 -16.32
N GLU A 126 -10.88 19.56 -16.25
CA GLU A 126 -10.49 20.47 -15.18
C GLU A 126 -11.02 20.00 -13.81
N ALA A 127 -12.29 19.56 -13.76
CA ALA A 127 -12.86 19.00 -12.53
C ALA A 127 -12.10 17.74 -12.08
N ARG A 128 -11.88 16.78 -12.97
CA ARG A 128 -11.09 15.57 -12.70
C ARG A 128 -9.64 15.89 -12.32
N GLY A 129 -9.04 16.91 -12.93
CA GLY A 129 -7.71 17.39 -12.56
C GLY A 129 -7.65 17.81 -11.10
N LYS A 130 -8.63 18.57 -10.63
CA LYS A 130 -8.74 18.99 -9.22
C LYS A 130 -8.91 17.80 -8.28
N ASP A 131 -9.70 16.81 -8.68
CA ASP A 131 -9.89 15.58 -7.89
C ASP A 131 -8.57 14.81 -7.75
N VAL A 132 -7.82 14.66 -8.85
CA VAL A 132 -6.49 14.02 -8.86
C VAL A 132 -5.49 14.79 -7.98
N ASP A 133 -5.50 16.11 -8.03
CA ASP A 133 -4.63 16.95 -7.20
C ASP A 133 -5.02 16.84 -5.72
N GLY A 134 -6.32 16.71 -5.41
CA GLY A 134 -6.81 16.42 -4.06
C GLY A 134 -6.27 15.09 -3.52
N VAL A 135 -6.40 14.01 -4.29
CA VAL A 135 -5.86 12.69 -3.91
C VAL A 135 -4.33 12.71 -3.75
N ARG A 136 -3.62 13.46 -4.61
CA ARG A 136 -2.17 13.65 -4.50
C ARG A 136 -1.79 14.36 -3.19
N SER A 137 -2.51 15.41 -2.83
CA SER A 137 -2.29 16.14 -1.59
C SER A 137 -2.54 15.25 -0.36
N GLU A 138 -3.61 14.47 -0.38
CA GLU A 138 -3.91 13.50 0.69
C GLU A 138 -2.83 12.43 0.83
N LEU A 139 -2.33 11.89 -0.29
CA LEU A 139 -1.22 10.96 -0.29
C LEU A 139 0.03 11.58 0.33
N THR A 140 0.38 12.80 -0.06
CA THR A 140 1.56 13.52 0.47
C THR A 140 1.44 13.75 1.99
N ASN A 141 0.27 14.15 2.47
CA ASN A 141 0.01 14.32 3.90
C ASN A 141 0.11 13.00 4.65
N SER A 142 -0.43 11.93 4.08
CA SER A 142 -0.36 10.58 4.65
C SER A 142 1.09 10.05 4.68
N GLU A 143 1.89 10.33 3.66
CA GLU A 143 3.32 9.99 3.61
C GLU A 143 4.11 10.73 4.68
N ALA A 144 3.83 12.02 4.88
CA ALA A 144 4.48 12.81 5.93
C ALA A 144 4.14 12.27 7.33
N ALA A 145 2.87 12.03 7.60
CA ALA A 145 2.43 11.43 8.88
C ALA A 145 3.04 10.03 9.13
N MET A 146 3.19 9.23 8.07
CA MET A 146 3.87 7.93 8.18
C MET A 146 5.37 8.05 8.40
N ALA A 147 6.03 9.07 7.86
CA ALA A 147 7.45 9.29 8.07
C ALA A 147 7.78 9.47 9.57
N ASP A 148 6.95 10.22 10.28
CA ASP A 148 7.09 10.40 11.73
C ASP A 148 6.88 9.10 12.49
N GLN A 149 5.86 8.32 12.11
CA GLN A 149 5.61 7.00 12.71
C GLN A 149 6.76 6.02 12.43
N LEU A 150 7.32 6.03 11.22
CA LEU A 150 8.47 5.20 10.86
C LEU A 150 9.73 5.57 11.66
N ASN A 151 9.98 6.85 11.88
CA ASN A 151 11.10 7.30 12.69
C ASN A 151 10.96 6.83 14.15
N ASN A 152 9.78 6.97 14.73
CA ASN A 152 9.49 6.46 16.07
C ASN A 152 9.66 4.93 16.15
N LEU A 153 9.16 4.18 15.16
CA LEU A 153 9.35 2.72 15.10
C LEU A 153 10.84 2.34 14.96
N ARG A 154 11.64 3.12 14.23
CA ARG A 154 13.08 2.88 14.10
C ARG A 154 13.82 3.11 15.40
N GLU A 155 13.46 4.15 16.16
CA GLU A 155 14.01 4.41 17.48
C GLU A 155 13.67 3.26 18.45
N GLN A 156 12.40 2.87 18.52
CA GLN A 156 11.97 1.72 19.33
C GLN A 156 12.66 0.42 18.92
N LEU A 157 12.87 0.22 17.62
CA LEU A 157 13.59 -0.94 17.10
C LEU A 157 15.06 -0.93 17.51
N ALA A 158 15.72 0.22 17.50
CA ALA A 158 17.09 0.36 17.94
C ALA A 158 17.23 0.04 19.44
N GLU A 159 16.32 0.57 20.27
CA GLU A 159 16.26 0.26 21.70
C GLU A 159 15.99 -1.23 21.95
N ALA A 160 15.02 -1.81 21.23
CA ALA A 160 14.70 -3.23 21.36
C ALA A 160 15.87 -4.14 20.94
N LYS A 161 16.62 -3.76 19.90
CA LYS A 161 17.85 -4.48 19.48
C LYS A 161 18.96 -4.37 20.54
N ALA A 162 19.15 -3.21 21.12
CA ALA A 162 20.13 -3.01 22.20
C ALA A 162 19.76 -3.85 23.44
N ALA A 163 18.49 -3.84 23.83
CA ALA A 163 17.98 -4.66 24.94
C ALA A 163 18.13 -6.18 24.66
N ARG A 164 17.87 -6.60 23.42
CA ARG A 164 18.09 -7.97 22.96
C ARG A 164 19.56 -8.36 23.05
N ASP A 165 20.48 -7.52 22.60
CA ASP A 165 21.91 -7.82 22.62
C ASP A 165 22.45 -7.86 24.05
N ALA A 166 21.95 -7.01 24.94
CA ALA A 166 22.24 -7.09 26.37
C ALA A 166 21.70 -8.40 26.99
N ALA A 167 20.46 -8.78 26.70
CA ALA A 167 19.89 -10.05 27.16
C ALA A 167 20.68 -11.27 26.62
N ARG A 168 21.16 -11.18 25.39
CA ARG A 168 21.99 -12.21 24.76
C ARG A 168 23.33 -12.42 25.47
N GLY A 169 23.95 -11.33 25.97
CA GLY A 169 25.19 -11.38 26.73
C GLY A 169 25.11 -12.16 28.05
N ASN A 170 23.90 -12.28 28.64
CA ASN A 170 23.67 -13.01 29.89
C ASN A 170 23.45 -14.52 29.68
N VAL A 171 23.24 -14.97 28.45
CA VAL A 171 23.01 -16.38 28.11
C VAL A 171 24.34 -17.09 27.86
N ALA A 172 24.59 -18.22 28.51
CA ALA A 172 25.78 -19.01 28.28
C ALA A 172 25.86 -19.54 26.81
N ALA A 173 27.04 -19.54 26.24
CA ALA A 173 27.28 -19.82 24.82
C ALA A 173 26.68 -21.16 24.32
N GLN A 174 26.66 -22.19 25.16
CA GLN A 174 26.07 -23.49 24.86
C GLN A 174 24.56 -23.40 24.60
N TRP A 175 23.84 -22.64 25.44
CA TRP A 175 22.38 -22.44 25.32
C TRP A 175 22.03 -21.48 24.20
N LEU A 176 22.89 -20.49 23.97
CA LEU A 176 22.72 -19.54 22.89
C LEU A 176 22.73 -20.21 21.51
N LYS A 177 23.65 -21.15 21.29
CA LYS A 177 23.73 -21.92 20.03
C LYS A 177 22.48 -22.76 19.78
N ILE A 178 21.94 -23.38 20.84
CA ILE A 178 20.71 -24.16 20.74
C ILE A 178 19.52 -23.23 20.49
N TYR A 179 19.45 -22.12 21.22
CA TYR A 179 18.44 -21.09 21.08
C TYR A 179 18.36 -20.56 19.65
N ASP A 180 19.50 -20.12 19.09
CA ASP A 180 19.57 -19.57 17.72
C ASP A 180 19.09 -20.55 16.67
N THR A 181 19.50 -21.82 16.79
CA THR A 181 19.07 -22.88 15.87
C THR A 181 17.57 -23.10 15.92
N LEU A 182 16.98 -23.08 17.11
CA LEU A 182 15.54 -23.28 17.30
C LEU A 182 14.74 -22.06 16.89
N ALA A 183 15.17 -20.86 17.26
CA ALA A 183 14.54 -19.61 16.89
C ALA A 183 14.47 -19.41 15.39
N ALA A 184 15.55 -19.73 14.65
CA ALA A 184 15.60 -19.68 13.20
C ALA A 184 14.65 -20.69 12.52
N LYS A 185 14.58 -21.93 13.04
CA LYS A 185 13.77 -23.00 12.43
C LYS A 185 12.30 -22.97 12.82
N ARG A 186 11.97 -22.50 14.01
CA ARG A 186 10.64 -22.64 14.65
C ARG A 186 9.99 -21.33 15.06
N GLY A 187 10.66 -20.21 14.85
CA GLY A 187 10.18 -18.88 15.23
C GLY A 187 10.45 -18.52 16.71
N PHE A 188 10.39 -19.49 17.62
CA PHE A 188 10.72 -19.32 19.04
C PHE A 188 11.35 -20.60 19.59
N ALA A 189 12.25 -20.43 20.56
CA ALA A 189 13.10 -21.52 21.06
C ALA A 189 12.62 -22.10 22.39
N VAL A 190 11.97 -21.32 23.24
CA VAL A 190 11.57 -21.72 24.60
C VAL A 190 10.05 -21.80 24.66
N ALA A 191 9.50 -22.90 25.18
CA ALA A 191 8.06 -23.12 25.27
C ALA A 191 7.66 -23.54 26.70
N PRO A 192 6.59 -22.97 27.26
CA PRO A 192 6.07 -23.42 28.56
C PRO A 192 5.38 -24.78 28.42
N VAL A 193 5.44 -25.56 29.51
CA VAL A 193 4.67 -26.78 29.69
C VAL A 193 3.54 -26.48 30.67
N ILE A 194 2.31 -26.77 30.24
CA ILE A 194 1.11 -26.60 31.06
C ILE A 194 0.38 -27.94 31.11
N LYS A 195 0.11 -28.45 32.29
CA LYS A 195 -0.55 -29.76 32.51
C LYS A 195 0.10 -30.92 31.71
N GLY A 196 1.45 -30.90 31.64
CA GLY A 196 2.20 -31.94 30.90
C GLY A 196 2.19 -31.82 29.38
N VAL A 197 1.67 -30.71 28.81
CA VAL A 197 1.58 -30.46 27.36
C VAL A 197 2.53 -29.33 26.98
N CYS A 198 3.39 -29.57 26.00
CA CYS A 198 4.26 -28.55 25.42
C CYS A 198 3.44 -27.52 24.64
N GLN A 199 3.48 -26.26 25.04
CA GLN A 199 2.72 -25.18 24.36
C GLN A 199 3.32 -24.76 23.01
N GLY A 200 4.49 -25.28 22.67
CA GLY A 200 5.12 -25.02 21.37
C GLY A 200 4.66 -25.94 20.23
N CYS A 201 4.26 -27.19 20.55
CA CYS A 201 3.78 -28.16 19.56
C CYS A 201 2.48 -28.87 19.96
N HIS A 202 1.93 -28.52 21.11
CA HIS A 202 0.67 -29.04 21.67
C HIS A 202 0.64 -30.56 21.88
N MET A 203 1.80 -31.18 22.04
CA MET A 203 1.93 -32.62 22.30
C MET A 203 2.23 -32.86 23.80
N ALA A 204 1.67 -33.92 24.33
CA ALA A 204 1.93 -34.38 25.69
C ALA A 204 3.42 -34.82 25.82
N LEU A 205 4.01 -34.46 26.94
CA LEU A 205 5.37 -34.87 27.29
C LEU A 205 5.36 -36.23 28.01
N PRO A 206 6.41 -37.05 27.86
CA PRO A 206 6.58 -38.24 28.67
C PRO A 206 6.56 -37.91 30.17
N PRO A 207 5.92 -38.76 31.00
CA PRO A 207 5.83 -38.51 32.45
C PRO A 207 7.17 -38.30 33.14
N GLN A 208 8.20 -39.04 32.71
CA GLN A 208 9.57 -38.88 33.23
C GLN A 208 10.12 -37.48 33.00
N LEU A 209 9.97 -36.92 31.76
CA LEU A 209 10.41 -35.59 31.46
C LEU A 209 9.63 -34.53 32.25
N ASN A 210 8.35 -34.74 32.46
CA ASN A 210 7.53 -33.84 33.27
C ASN A 210 7.98 -33.81 34.73
N ASN A 211 8.43 -34.96 35.30
CA ASN A 211 8.99 -35.04 36.63
C ASN A 211 10.36 -34.33 36.74
N ILE A 212 11.23 -34.46 35.72
CA ILE A 212 12.51 -33.74 35.68
C ILE A 212 12.27 -32.22 35.65
N LEU A 213 11.35 -31.77 34.81
CA LEU A 213 10.98 -30.34 34.70
C LEU A 213 10.41 -29.81 36.06
N ALA A 214 9.75 -30.65 36.85
CA ALA A 214 9.25 -30.27 38.17
C ALA A 214 10.34 -29.92 39.16
N ARG A 215 11.54 -30.52 39.02
CA ARG A 215 12.70 -30.30 39.91
C ARG A 215 13.53 -29.08 39.52
N MET A 216 13.42 -28.58 38.27
CA MET A 216 14.21 -27.48 37.70
C MET A 216 15.74 -27.67 37.77
N GLU A 217 16.20 -28.89 37.79
CA GLU A 217 17.63 -29.23 37.86
C GLU A 217 18.34 -29.06 36.54
N SER A 218 17.60 -29.24 35.41
CA SER A 218 18.12 -29.15 34.05
C SER A 218 17.18 -28.39 33.13
N ILE A 219 17.73 -27.85 32.04
CA ILE A 219 16.98 -27.31 30.92
C ILE A 219 16.79 -28.43 29.91
N GLU A 220 15.57 -28.85 29.67
CA GLU A 220 15.22 -29.98 28.86
C GLU A 220 14.66 -29.57 27.52
N THR A 221 14.67 -30.50 26.57
CA THR A 221 14.09 -30.28 25.23
C THR A 221 12.86 -31.13 24.99
N CYS A 222 11.88 -30.58 24.32
CA CYS A 222 10.71 -31.35 23.90
C CYS A 222 11.11 -32.43 22.86
N PRO A 223 10.85 -33.71 23.08
CA PRO A 223 11.26 -34.78 22.16
C PRO A 223 10.56 -34.71 20.78
N ARG A 224 9.46 -33.96 20.69
CA ARG A 224 8.71 -33.81 19.43
C ARG A 224 9.15 -32.61 18.59
N CYS A 225 9.31 -31.44 19.22
CA CYS A 225 9.61 -30.21 18.46
C CYS A 225 11.03 -29.66 18.70
N GLY A 226 11.77 -30.23 19.65
CA GLY A 226 13.15 -29.83 19.98
C GLY A 226 13.27 -28.55 20.80
N ARG A 227 12.16 -27.80 21.05
CA ARG A 227 12.20 -26.56 21.83
C ARG A 227 12.61 -26.82 23.26
N LEU A 228 13.31 -25.86 23.85
CA LEU A 228 13.60 -25.84 25.27
C LEU A 228 12.27 -25.69 26.03
N VAL A 229 12.06 -26.54 27.02
CA VAL A 229 10.78 -26.56 27.76
C VAL A 229 10.98 -26.32 29.26
N TYR A 230 9.99 -25.64 29.86
CA TYR A 230 9.96 -25.35 31.29
C TYR A 230 8.53 -25.41 31.84
N ARG A 231 8.39 -25.63 33.14
CA ARG A 231 7.08 -25.54 33.79
C ARG A 231 6.76 -24.10 34.16
N LYS A 232 5.66 -23.58 33.64
CA LYS A 232 5.23 -22.18 33.85
C LYS A 232 5.03 -21.85 35.33
N GLU A 233 4.44 -22.78 36.06
CA GLU A 233 4.08 -22.64 37.50
C GLU A 233 5.30 -22.40 38.40
N LEU A 234 6.51 -22.79 37.98
CA LEU A 234 7.72 -22.66 38.76
C LEU A 234 8.46 -21.31 38.60
N LEU A 235 8.06 -20.53 37.60
CA LEU A 235 8.60 -19.19 37.36
C LEU A 235 7.67 -18.08 37.87
N GLU A 236 6.40 -18.39 38.05
CA GLU A 236 5.46 -17.48 38.71
C GLU A 236 5.81 -17.37 40.21
N PRO A 237 5.84 -16.17 40.79
CA PRO A 237 5.94 -16.05 42.24
C PRO A 237 4.76 -16.79 42.86
N LYS A 238 5.00 -17.67 43.82
CA LYS A 238 3.92 -18.29 44.59
C LYS A 238 3.09 -17.16 45.18
N ALA A 239 1.83 -17.05 44.76
CA ALA A 239 0.86 -16.27 45.52
C ALA A 239 0.88 -16.80 46.93
N ASP A 240 1.08 -15.92 47.91
CA ASP A 240 1.04 -16.28 49.34
C ASP A 240 -0.26 -17.05 49.60
N GLU A 241 -0.12 -18.34 49.92
CA GLU A 241 -1.24 -19.09 50.47
C GLU A 241 -1.67 -18.38 51.76
N PRO A 242 -2.94 -18.01 51.96
CA PRO A 242 -3.40 -17.49 53.21
C PRO A 242 -3.14 -18.55 54.28
N LYS A 243 -2.33 -18.20 55.26
CA LYS A 243 -2.11 -19.05 56.46
C LYS A 243 -3.49 -19.39 57.03
N ALA A 244 -3.80 -20.67 57.05
CA ALA A 244 -4.98 -21.15 57.73
C ALA A 244 -4.89 -20.70 59.19
N ASP A 245 -5.88 -19.91 59.60
CA ASP A 245 -6.07 -19.43 60.95
C ASP A 245 -6.52 -20.65 61.84
N ASP A 246 -5.58 -21.19 62.55
CA ASP A 246 -5.80 -22.25 63.53
C ASP A 246 -6.30 -21.65 64.87
N SER A 247 -7.45 -20.95 64.77
CA SER A 247 -8.19 -20.55 66.00
C SER A 247 -9.38 -21.47 66.23
N LYS A 248 -9.13 -22.57 66.91
CA LYS A 248 -10.15 -23.40 67.53
C LYS A 248 -10.43 -22.85 68.91
N PRO A 249 -11.64 -22.43 69.26
CA PRO A 249 -12.02 -22.16 70.64
C PRO A 249 -12.40 -23.46 71.37
N ALA A 250 -12.06 -23.48 72.64
CA ALA A 250 -12.39 -24.52 73.62
C ALA A 250 -13.88 -24.63 73.93
#